data_c9e1a8a0b4846093495563a42b2cee73
#
_entry.id   c9e1a8a0b4846093495563a42b2cee73
#
_cell.length_a   1.000
_cell.length_b   1.000
_cell.length_c   1.000
_cell.angle_alpha   90.00
_cell.angle_beta   90.00
_cell.angle_gamma   90.00
#
_symmetry.space_group_name_H-M   'P 1'
#
loop_
_entity.id
_entity.type
_entity.pdbx_description
1 polymer ?
#
loop_
_entity_poly.entity_id
_entity_poly.type
_entity_poly.pdbx_seq_one_letter_code
_entity_poly.pdbx_strand_id
1 'polypeptide(L)'
;MAKEISENIEEYLETLYKFGSKDSYVSTTTISKELGIAPGSVTQMLKKLEDIGYIDYVPYKGASLTPEGIKLAQKITRKHRILEKFLKDVLKIKDENLHSQACDMEHSLSDEAERAICHMLEHPDTCPDDHLIPACDFDFENCDDCMNSHDIDDVGIRDFSLLSISQLSEGEEGDVLFIRGGDESLANAMNIGINIGSRVKIIDSEANSFNVSINDSLIGVSKDLANNIFIKVI
;
A
#
# COMPACT_ATOMS: atom_id res chain seq x y z
N MET A 1 11.25 1.06 26.38
CA MET A 1 10.04 0.34 25.96
C MET A 1 9.08 1.38 25.40
N ALA A 2 8.86 1.38 24.08
CA ALA A 2 7.83 2.22 23.48
C ALA A 2 6.47 1.77 24.07
N LYS A 3 5.71 2.72 24.60
CA LYS A 3 4.38 2.46 25.13
C LYS A 3 3.51 2.09 23.92
N GLU A 4 3.00 0.90 23.87
CA GLU A 4 2.02 0.50 22.84
C GLU A 4 0.88 1.52 22.83
N ILE A 5 0.76 2.26 21.74
CA ILE A 5 -0.29 3.26 21.55
C ILE A 5 -1.50 2.46 21.06
N SER A 6 -2.64 2.65 21.70
CA SER A 6 -3.87 1.93 21.32
C SER A 6 -4.48 2.58 20.07
N GLU A 7 -5.10 1.77 19.20
CA GLU A 7 -5.88 2.22 18.03
C GLU A 7 -6.76 3.43 18.31
N ASN A 8 -7.45 3.41 19.43
CA ASN A 8 -8.31 4.53 19.86
C ASN A 8 -7.55 5.86 20.05
N ILE A 9 -6.28 5.83 20.47
CA ILE A 9 -5.43 7.04 20.55
C ILE A 9 -5.07 7.51 19.13
N GLU A 10 -4.76 6.60 18.26
CA GLU A 10 -4.37 6.88 16.87
C GLU A 10 -5.50 7.55 16.10
N GLU A 11 -6.75 7.04 16.20
CA GLU A 11 -7.94 7.66 15.60
C GLU A 11 -8.16 9.11 16.04
N TYR A 12 -7.94 9.41 17.33
CA TYR A 12 -8.06 10.78 17.83
C TYR A 12 -6.98 11.70 17.26
N LEU A 13 -5.74 11.22 17.17
CA LEU A 13 -4.63 12.01 16.63
C LEU A 13 -4.81 12.27 15.14
N GLU A 14 -5.26 11.27 14.39
CA GLU A 14 -5.58 11.43 12.97
C GLU A 14 -6.73 12.43 12.76
N THR A 15 -7.81 12.31 13.53
CA THR A 15 -8.92 13.27 13.50
C THR A 15 -8.44 14.70 13.79
N LEU A 16 -7.58 14.88 14.80
CA LEU A 16 -7.01 16.18 15.13
C LEU A 16 -6.10 16.71 14.01
N TYR A 17 -5.35 15.83 13.35
CA TYR A 17 -4.51 16.20 12.22
C TYR A 17 -5.32 16.59 10.98
N LYS A 18 -6.41 15.87 10.71
CA LYS A 18 -7.33 16.13 9.59
C LYS A 18 -8.03 17.48 9.70
N PHE A 19 -8.52 17.83 10.90
CA PHE A 19 -9.31 19.04 11.13
C PHE A 19 -8.52 20.21 11.72
N GLY A 20 -7.30 19.95 12.20
CA GLY A 20 -6.42 20.97 12.75
C GLY A 20 -5.66 21.72 11.66
N SER A 21 -5.41 23.00 11.88
CA SER A 21 -4.37 23.75 11.18
C SER A 21 -3.32 24.20 12.20
N LYS A 22 -2.16 24.59 11.73
CA LYS A 22 -1.10 25.10 12.60
C LYS A 22 -1.70 26.20 13.48
N ASP A 23 -1.73 26.03 14.79
CA ASP A 23 -2.29 26.94 15.79
C ASP A 23 -3.84 26.96 15.93
N SER A 24 -4.58 26.02 15.35
CA SER A 24 -6.04 25.93 15.53
C SER A 24 -6.45 24.80 16.43
N TYR A 25 -7.41 25.08 17.33
CA TYR A 25 -8.03 24.08 18.18
C TYR A 25 -9.20 23.42 17.47
N VAL A 26 -9.24 22.10 17.49
CA VAL A 26 -10.39 21.31 17.02
C VAL A 26 -11.37 21.11 18.16
N SER A 27 -12.62 21.52 17.96
CA SER A 27 -13.63 21.46 19.02
C SER A 27 -13.99 20.00 19.40
N THR A 28 -14.34 19.78 20.67
CA THR A 28 -14.85 18.49 21.15
C THR A 28 -16.07 18.01 20.35
N THR A 29 -16.90 18.95 19.87
CA THR A 29 -18.08 18.62 19.05
C THR A 29 -17.67 18.11 17.66
N THR A 30 -16.66 18.70 17.05
CA THR A 30 -16.13 18.24 15.75
C THR A 30 -15.59 16.82 15.87
N ILE A 31 -14.75 16.57 16.89
CA ILE A 31 -14.19 15.24 17.17
C ILE A 31 -15.29 14.20 17.46
N SER A 32 -16.26 14.56 18.31
CA SER A 32 -17.41 13.72 18.65
C SER A 32 -18.21 13.32 17.41
N LYS A 33 -18.43 14.26 16.50
CA LYS A 33 -19.19 14.02 15.26
C LYS A 33 -18.41 13.11 14.30
N GLU A 34 -17.11 13.35 14.14
CA GLU A 34 -16.25 12.58 13.21
C GLU A 34 -16.11 11.14 13.68
N LEU A 35 -15.81 10.93 14.96
CA LEU A 35 -15.61 9.60 15.52
C LEU A 35 -16.91 8.87 15.91
N GLY A 36 -18.07 9.54 15.85
CA GLY A 36 -19.34 8.96 16.28
C GLY A 36 -19.41 8.67 17.78
N ILE A 37 -18.62 9.35 18.61
CA ILE A 37 -18.46 9.10 20.06
C ILE A 37 -19.10 10.22 20.88
N ALA A 38 -19.70 9.88 22.04
CA ALA A 38 -20.32 10.87 22.92
C ALA A 38 -19.31 11.95 23.39
N PRO A 39 -19.70 13.25 23.45
CA PRO A 39 -18.80 14.35 23.85
C PRO A 39 -18.12 14.16 25.20
N GLY A 40 -18.78 13.49 26.14
CA GLY A 40 -18.21 13.16 27.46
C GLY A 40 -17.02 12.21 27.36
N SER A 41 -17.13 11.18 26.51
CA SER A 41 -16.04 10.23 26.26
C SER A 41 -14.88 10.90 25.52
N VAL A 42 -15.18 11.78 24.56
CA VAL A 42 -14.17 12.60 23.87
C VAL A 42 -13.39 13.44 24.88
N THR A 43 -14.08 14.13 25.80
CA THR A 43 -13.41 14.95 26.83
C THR A 43 -12.49 14.12 27.75
N GLN A 44 -12.89 12.89 28.09
CA GLN A 44 -12.04 12.01 28.89
C GLN A 44 -10.78 11.58 28.13
N MET A 45 -10.91 11.27 26.83
CA MET A 45 -9.78 10.88 26.01
C MET A 45 -8.85 12.07 25.75
N LEU A 46 -9.37 13.26 25.50
CA LEU A 46 -8.55 14.46 25.34
C LEU A 46 -7.69 14.74 26.58
N LYS A 47 -8.23 14.58 27.79
CA LYS A 47 -7.42 14.70 29.03
C LYS A 47 -6.31 13.65 29.09
N LYS A 48 -6.60 12.40 28.71
CA LYS A 48 -5.59 11.34 28.66
C LYS A 48 -4.50 11.65 27.64
N LEU A 49 -4.86 12.19 26.46
CA LEU A 49 -3.91 12.59 25.42
C LEU A 49 -3.04 13.78 25.85
N GLU A 50 -3.62 14.71 26.59
CA GLU A 50 -2.87 15.82 27.21
C GLU A 50 -1.89 15.31 28.27
N ASP A 51 -2.32 14.41 29.16
CA ASP A 51 -1.49 13.80 30.22
C ASP A 51 -0.26 13.06 29.64
N ILE A 52 -0.39 12.48 28.43
CA ILE A 52 0.71 11.78 27.73
C ILE A 52 1.51 12.69 26.77
N GLY A 53 1.08 13.96 26.63
CA GLY A 53 1.85 15.00 25.96
C GLY A 53 1.64 15.11 24.44
N TYR A 54 0.63 14.48 23.87
CA TYR A 54 0.36 14.54 22.43
C TYR A 54 -0.51 15.72 22.00
N ILE A 55 -1.25 16.32 22.92
CA ILE A 55 -2.11 17.47 22.63
C ILE A 55 -2.05 18.53 23.73
N ASP A 56 -2.42 19.75 23.34
CA ASP A 56 -2.81 20.83 24.27
C ASP A 56 -4.33 20.90 24.29
N TYR A 57 -4.94 20.69 25.45
CA TYR A 57 -6.39 20.73 25.63
C TYR A 57 -6.83 21.97 26.39
N VAL A 58 -7.75 22.73 25.82
CA VAL A 58 -8.36 23.89 26.48
C VAL A 58 -9.87 23.68 26.60
N PRO A 59 -10.42 23.63 27.83
CA PRO A 59 -11.84 23.45 28.04
C PRO A 59 -12.66 24.48 27.25
N TYR A 60 -13.74 24.03 26.63
CA TYR A 60 -14.64 24.80 25.77
C TYR A 60 -14.04 25.30 24.43
N LYS A 61 -12.74 25.25 24.25
CA LYS A 61 -12.07 25.63 23.00
C LYS A 61 -11.77 24.41 22.13
N GLY A 62 -11.31 23.31 22.75
CA GLY A 62 -10.96 22.06 22.05
C GLY A 62 -9.51 21.67 22.30
N ALA A 63 -8.95 20.94 21.34
CA ALA A 63 -7.59 20.42 21.41
C ALA A 63 -6.79 20.79 20.15
N SER A 64 -5.47 20.94 20.33
CA SER A 64 -4.49 21.07 19.25
C SER A 64 -3.35 20.06 19.47
N LEU A 65 -2.72 19.60 18.40
CA LEU A 65 -1.59 18.68 18.48
C LEU A 65 -0.33 19.41 18.97
N THR A 66 0.43 18.77 19.87
CA THR A 66 1.81 19.17 20.16
C THR A 66 2.76 18.76 19.02
N PRO A 67 4.03 19.21 19.00
CA PRO A 67 5.00 18.72 18.01
C PRO A 67 5.13 17.20 17.97
N GLU A 68 5.12 16.53 19.13
CA GLU A 68 5.13 15.07 19.27
C GLU A 68 3.85 14.44 18.74
N GLY A 69 2.69 15.06 19.04
CA GLY A 69 1.41 14.64 18.52
C GLY A 69 1.32 14.79 17.00
N ILE A 70 1.85 15.87 16.42
CA ILE A 70 1.92 16.07 14.97
C ILE A 70 2.75 14.96 14.31
N LYS A 71 3.95 14.68 14.85
CA LYS A 71 4.83 13.65 14.31
C LYS A 71 4.14 12.28 14.27
N LEU A 72 3.48 11.91 15.36
CA LEU A 72 2.75 10.63 15.44
C LEU A 72 1.55 10.61 14.51
N ALA A 73 0.74 11.67 14.48
CA ALA A 73 -0.41 11.78 13.59
C ALA A 73 0.00 11.73 12.11
N GLN A 74 1.10 12.36 11.73
CA GLN A 74 1.65 12.28 10.38
C GLN A 74 2.03 10.84 10.01
N LYS A 75 2.63 10.09 10.93
CA LYS A 75 3.00 8.69 10.72
C LYS A 75 1.76 7.82 10.47
N ILE A 76 0.71 7.97 11.28
CA ILE A 76 -0.55 7.24 11.13
C ILE A 76 -1.21 7.61 9.79
N THR A 77 -1.39 8.90 9.51
CA THR A 77 -1.98 9.39 8.26
C THR A 77 -1.18 8.93 7.03
N ARG A 78 0.13 8.82 7.16
CA ARG A 78 0.97 8.30 6.09
C ARG A 78 0.68 6.83 5.82
N LYS A 79 0.63 5.98 6.87
CA LYS A 79 0.30 4.56 6.75
C LYS A 79 -1.07 4.38 6.06
N HIS A 80 -2.07 5.12 6.52
CA HIS A 80 -3.40 5.13 5.93
C HIS A 80 -3.35 5.40 4.41
N ARG A 81 -2.76 6.52 4.00
CA ARG A 81 -2.73 6.95 2.60
C ARG A 81 -1.90 6.04 1.70
N ILE A 82 -0.82 5.46 2.21
CA ILE A 82 -0.04 4.44 1.50
C ILE A 82 -0.87 3.16 1.31
N LEU A 83 -1.61 2.74 2.35
CA LEU A 83 -2.51 1.59 2.25
C LEU A 83 -3.64 1.83 1.25
N GLU A 84 -4.31 2.98 1.27
CA GLU A 84 -5.31 3.33 0.26
C GLU A 84 -4.74 3.20 -1.17
N LYS A 85 -3.54 3.74 -1.39
CA LYS A 85 -2.85 3.65 -2.67
C LYS A 85 -2.55 2.21 -3.07
N PHE A 86 -2.02 1.41 -2.15
CA PHE A 86 -1.72 -0.01 -2.35
C PHE A 86 -2.99 -0.83 -2.64
N LEU A 87 -4.03 -0.64 -1.83
CA LEU A 87 -5.30 -1.34 -1.99
C LEU A 87 -5.95 -1.02 -3.35
N LYS A 88 -5.88 0.24 -3.80
CA LYS A 88 -6.44 0.66 -5.09
C LYS A 88 -5.58 0.20 -6.27
N ASP A 89 -4.30 0.51 -6.26
CA ASP A 89 -3.44 0.36 -7.44
C ASP A 89 -2.94 -1.07 -7.62
N VAL A 90 -2.70 -1.80 -6.52
CA VAL A 90 -2.17 -3.17 -6.56
C VAL A 90 -3.28 -4.21 -6.43
N LEU A 91 -4.11 -4.10 -5.38
CA LEU A 91 -5.16 -5.08 -5.11
C LEU A 91 -6.48 -4.82 -5.86
N LYS A 92 -6.62 -3.63 -6.48
CA LYS A 92 -7.82 -3.23 -7.25
C LYS A 92 -9.11 -3.27 -6.42
N ILE A 93 -9.01 -2.92 -5.15
CA ILE A 93 -10.17 -2.77 -4.27
C ILE A 93 -11.03 -1.62 -4.77
N LYS A 94 -12.36 -1.79 -4.69
CA LYS A 94 -13.31 -0.77 -5.10
C LYS A 94 -13.29 0.42 -4.15
N ASP A 95 -13.46 1.62 -4.71
CA ASP A 95 -13.39 2.89 -3.96
C ASP A 95 -14.34 2.92 -2.74
N GLU A 96 -15.53 2.32 -2.83
CA GLU A 96 -16.50 2.24 -1.74
C GLU A 96 -16.01 1.51 -0.47
N ASN A 97 -15.04 0.61 -0.61
CA ASN A 97 -14.48 -0.18 0.49
C ASN A 97 -13.05 0.24 0.85
N LEU A 98 -12.45 1.15 0.09
CA LEU A 98 -11.03 1.46 0.15
C LEU A 98 -10.64 2.03 1.51
N HIS A 99 -11.32 3.09 1.91
CA HIS A 99 -11.06 3.80 3.16
C HIS A 99 -11.23 2.90 4.40
N SER A 100 -12.34 2.14 4.47
CA SER A 100 -12.58 1.27 5.63
C SER A 100 -11.52 0.18 5.76
N GLN A 101 -11.07 -0.41 4.65
CA GLN A 101 -10.02 -1.42 4.69
C GLN A 101 -8.65 -0.83 5.06
N ALA A 102 -8.34 0.38 4.60
CA ALA A 102 -7.11 1.07 4.98
C ALA A 102 -7.10 1.35 6.50
N CYS A 103 -8.22 1.85 7.07
CA CYS A 103 -8.35 2.05 8.51
C CYS A 103 -8.15 0.76 9.32
N ASP A 104 -8.76 -0.35 8.89
CA ASP A 104 -8.62 -1.63 9.58
C ASP A 104 -7.17 -2.17 9.57
N MET A 105 -6.36 -1.79 8.58
CA MET A 105 -5.00 -2.31 8.38
C MET A 105 -3.91 -1.42 8.99
N GLU A 106 -4.09 -0.10 9.02
CA GLU A 106 -3.04 0.87 9.37
C GLU A 106 -2.46 0.67 10.77
N HIS A 107 -3.31 0.32 11.74
CA HIS A 107 -2.91 0.13 13.13
C HIS A 107 -2.01 -1.09 13.35
N SER A 108 -2.10 -2.07 12.47
CA SER A 108 -1.28 -3.29 12.50
C SER A 108 -0.09 -3.25 11.55
N LEU A 109 0.04 -2.21 10.72
CA LEU A 109 1.11 -2.09 9.74
C LEU A 109 2.43 -1.74 10.42
N SER A 110 3.43 -2.63 10.33
CA SER A 110 4.79 -2.34 10.80
C SER A 110 5.48 -1.28 9.93
N ASP A 111 6.47 -0.60 10.46
CA ASP A 111 7.26 0.39 9.72
C ASP A 111 8.01 -0.26 8.55
N GLU A 112 8.47 -1.51 8.73
CA GLU A 112 9.07 -2.32 7.67
C GLU A 112 8.09 -2.58 6.51
N ALA A 113 6.85 -3.00 6.83
CA ALA A 113 5.83 -3.24 5.83
C ALA A 113 5.38 -1.94 5.12
N GLU A 114 5.25 -0.82 5.86
CA GLU A 114 4.99 0.50 5.30
C GLU A 114 6.05 0.90 4.28
N ARG A 115 7.33 0.74 4.63
CA ARG A 115 8.47 1.05 3.76
C ARG A 115 8.44 0.19 2.49
N ALA A 116 8.22 -1.13 2.63
CA ALA A 116 8.15 -2.04 1.50
C ALA A 116 7.00 -1.70 0.54
N ILE A 117 5.82 -1.35 1.07
CA ILE A 117 4.67 -0.92 0.26
C ILE A 117 4.97 0.42 -0.43
N CYS A 118 5.53 1.40 0.30
CA CYS A 118 5.88 2.70 -0.26
C CYS A 118 6.89 2.55 -1.41
N HIS A 119 7.88 1.68 -1.25
CA HIS A 119 8.86 1.38 -2.28
C HIS A 119 8.24 0.68 -3.49
N MET A 120 7.37 -0.32 -3.26
CA MET A 120 6.63 -0.99 -4.34
C MET A 120 5.76 -0.01 -5.16
N LEU A 121 5.26 1.04 -4.53
CA LEU A 121 4.46 2.11 -5.16
C LEU A 121 5.32 3.24 -5.75
N GLU A 122 6.65 3.08 -5.81
CA GLU A 122 7.59 4.08 -6.33
C GLU A 122 7.49 5.44 -5.60
N HIS A 123 7.33 5.40 -4.28
CA HIS A 123 7.27 6.58 -3.40
C HIS A 123 6.20 7.60 -3.81
N PRO A 124 4.91 7.25 -3.73
CA PRO A 124 3.85 8.11 -4.20
C PRO A 124 3.72 9.39 -3.35
N ASP A 125 3.45 10.51 -4.01
CA ASP A 125 3.23 11.81 -3.36
C ASP A 125 1.81 11.96 -2.84
N THR A 126 0.82 11.30 -3.47
CA THR A 126 -0.60 11.44 -3.16
C THR A 126 -1.33 10.10 -3.05
N CYS A 127 -2.36 10.07 -2.20
CA CYS A 127 -3.30 8.96 -2.13
C CYS A 127 -4.35 9.05 -3.26
N PRO A 128 -5.26 8.05 -3.41
CA PRO A 128 -6.28 8.06 -4.46
C PRO A 128 -7.24 9.25 -4.48
N ASP A 129 -7.39 9.95 -3.36
CA ASP A 129 -8.23 11.14 -3.21
C ASP A 129 -7.41 12.45 -3.35
N ASP A 130 -6.23 12.39 -3.98
CA ASP A 130 -5.32 13.50 -4.22
C ASP A 130 -4.80 14.21 -2.94
N HIS A 131 -4.90 13.57 -1.77
CA HIS A 131 -4.30 14.09 -0.56
C HIS A 131 -2.80 13.76 -0.51
N LEU A 132 -1.99 14.75 -0.14
CA LEU A 132 -0.53 14.57 0.00
C LEU A 132 -0.22 13.51 1.06
N ILE A 133 0.61 12.54 0.73
CA ILE A 133 1.15 11.57 1.68
C ILE A 133 2.23 12.27 2.52
N PRO A 134 2.12 12.31 3.86
CA PRO A 134 3.15 12.90 4.70
C PRO A 134 4.52 12.28 4.45
N ALA A 135 5.60 13.07 4.60
CA ALA A 135 6.95 12.55 4.49
C ALA A 135 7.19 11.41 5.49
N CYS A 136 8.03 10.44 5.12
CA CYS A 136 8.44 9.37 6.02
C CYS A 136 9.42 9.91 7.09
N ASP A 137 9.54 9.17 8.19
CA ASP A 137 10.49 9.43 9.28
C ASP A 137 11.68 8.44 9.27
N PHE A 138 11.93 7.79 8.13
CA PHE A 138 13.10 6.93 7.95
C PHE A 138 14.37 7.77 7.80
N ASP A 139 15.50 7.21 8.26
CA ASP A 139 16.82 7.88 8.29
C ASP A 139 17.45 7.98 6.88
N PHE A 140 16.73 8.59 5.93
CA PHE A 140 17.22 8.89 4.59
C PHE A 140 17.07 10.38 4.31
N GLU A 141 18.03 10.97 3.60
CA GLU A 141 17.98 12.39 3.23
C GLU A 141 16.84 12.68 2.22
N ASN A 142 16.54 11.71 1.37
CA ASN A 142 15.48 11.81 0.34
C ASN A 142 15.00 10.42 -0.12
N CYS A 143 13.98 10.38 -0.97
CA CYS A 143 13.41 9.14 -1.49
C CYS A 143 14.38 8.37 -2.39
N ASP A 144 15.24 9.05 -3.14
CA ASP A 144 16.24 8.41 -4.00
C ASP A 144 17.26 7.62 -3.16
N ASP A 145 17.69 8.16 -2.01
CA ASP A 145 18.58 7.46 -1.08
C ASP A 145 17.87 6.24 -0.47
N CYS A 146 16.59 6.35 -0.16
CA CYS A 146 15.78 5.22 0.32
C CYS A 146 15.68 4.13 -0.77
N MET A 147 15.42 4.50 -2.02
CA MET A 147 15.34 3.55 -3.14
C MET A 147 16.67 2.84 -3.42
N ASN A 148 17.78 3.53 -3.26
CA ASN A 148 19.12 3.00 -3.52
C ASN A 148 19.74 2.30 -2.30
N SER A 149 19.07 2.28 -1.15
CA SER A 149 19.62 1.63 0.05
C SER A 149 19.55 0.11 -0.06
N HIS A 150 20.69 -0.56 0.14
CA HIS A 150 20.76 -2.03 0.14
C HIS A 150 20.00 -2.70 1.27
N ASP A 151 19.60 -1.95 2.32
CA ASP A 151 18.80 -2.47 3.44
C ASP A 151 17.37 -2.88 3.03
N ILE A 152 16.93 -2.50 1.81
CA ILE A 152 15.66 -2.92 1.24
C ILE A 152 15.76 -4.26 0.52
N ASP A 153 16.96 -4.69 0.13
CA ASP A 153 17.17 -5.96 -0.57
C ASP A 153 16.69 -7.17 0.27
N ASP A 154 16.66 -7.03 1.60
CA ASP A 154 16.11 -8.04 2.51
C ASP A 154 14.58 -7.97 2.67
N VAL A 155 13.94 -6.87 2.27
CA VAL A 155 12.49 -6.64 2.45
C VAL A 155 11.74 -6.80 1.13
N GLY A 156 11.94 -7.93 0.45
CA GLY A 156 11.03 -8.39 -0.59
C GLY A 156 11.04 -7.62 -1.90
N ILE A 157 12.13 -6.89 -2.24
CA ILE A 157 12.40 -6.60 -3.64
C ILE A 157 12.61 -7.97 -4.28
N ARG A 158 11.65 -8.36 -5.10
CA ARG A 158 11.88 -9.47 -5.99
C ARG A 158 12.97 -9.01 -6.95
N ASP A 159 14.08 -9.72 -7.04
CA ASP A 159 15.15 -9.52 -8.05
C ASP A 159 14.61 -9.66 -9.48
N PHE A 160 13.30 -9.67 -9.63
CA PHE A 160 12.64 -9.89 -10.90
C PHE A 160 11.20 -9.34 -10.89
N SER A 161 10.75 -8.84 -12.02
CA SER A 161 9.34 -8.56 -12.26
C SER A 161 8.58 -9.85 -12.50
N LEU A 162 7.46 -10.02 -11.81
CA LEU A 162 6.54 -11.13 -12.02
C LEU A 162 5.33 -10.61 -12.78
N LEU A 163 5.26 -10.94 -14.06
CA LEU A 163 4.18 -10.52 -14.95
C LEU A 163 3.48 -11.75 -15.55
N SER A 164 2.20 -11.63 -15.90
CA SER A 164 1.56 -12.62 -16.75
C SER A 164 2.01 -12.47 -18.21
N ILE A 165 1.90 -13.52 -19.02
CA ILE A 165 2.20 -13.42 -20.46
C ILE A 165 1.46 -12.25 -21.11
N SER A 166 0.22 -11.99 -20.69
CA SER A 166 -0.61 -10.91 -21.24
C SER A 166 -0.14 -9.49 -20.87
N GLN A 167 0.79 -9.35 -19.93
CA GLN A 167 1.37 -8.07 -19.50
C GLN A 167 2.75 -7.80 -20.10
N LEU A 168 3.32 -8.77 -20.80
CA LEU A 168 4.61 -8.64 -21.45
C LEU A 168 4.47 -7.96 -22.81
N SER A 169 5.49 -7.18 -23.15
CA SER A 169 5.66 -6.53 -24.46
C SER A 169 6.41 -7.43 -25.45
N GLU A 170 6.33 -7.12 -26.74
CA GLU A 170 7.11 -7.80 -27.77
C GLU A 170 8.61 -7.74 -27.48
N GLY A 171 9.26 -8.87 -27.58
CA GLY A 171 10.69 -9.03 -27.33
C GLY A 171 11.05 -9.33 -25.86
N GLU A 172 10.15 -9.10 -24.91
CA GLU A 172 10.38 -9.47 -23.51
C GLU A 172 10.37 -10.98 -23.34
N GLU A 173 11.19 -11.47 -22.40
CA GLU A 173 11.35 -12.88 -22.12
C GLU A 173 11.52 -13.15 -20.62
N GLY A 174 11.24 -14.38 -20.23
CA GLY A 174 11.42 -14.82 -18.85
C GLY A 174 11.07 -16.29 -18.64
N ASP A 175 11.23 -16.75 -17.42
CA ASP A 175 10.98 -18.13 -17.03
C ASP A 175 9.61 -18.27 -16.37
N VAL A 176 8.81 -19.27 -16.78
CA VAL A 176 7.50 -19.56 -16.18
C VAL A 176 7.68 -20.01 -14.74
N LEU A 177 7.15 -19.22 -13.78
CA LEU A 177 7.23 -19.55 -12.37
C LEU A 177 6.04 -20.36 -11.87
N PHE A 178 4.83 -19.96 -12.27
CA PHE A 178 3.63 -20.69 -11.92
C PHE A 178 2.48 -20.42 -12.90
N ILE A 179 1.48 -21.30 -12.87
CA ILE A 179 0.27 -21.21 -13.68
C ILE A 179 -0.93 -21.21 -12.70
N ARG A 180 -1.73 -20.14 -12.78
CA ARG A 180 -2.96 -19.96 -11.98
C ARG A 180 -4.15 -20.59 -12.70
N GLY A 181 -5.22 -20.95 -11.97
CA GLY A 181 -6.48 -21.44 -12.55
C GLY A 181 -6.67 -22.96 -12.39
N GLY A 182 -5.91 -23.58 -11.51
CA GLY A 182 -6.07 -25.00 -11.15
C GLY A 182 -5.63 -25.98 -12.23
N ASP A 183 -6.05 -27.24 -12.09
CA ASP A 183 -5.61 -28.36 -12.95
C ASP A 183 -5.94 -28.16 -14.43
N GLU A 184 -7.04 -27.50 -14.75
CA GLU A 184 -7.46 -27.26 -16.12
C GLU A 184 -6.51 -26.28 -16.85
N SER A 185 -6.18 -25.15 -16.23
CA SER A 185 -5.24 -24.17 -16.80
C SER A 185 -3.82 -24.75 -16.91
N LEU A 186 -3.42 -25.53 -15.93
CA LEU A 186 -2.13 -26.23 -15.95
C LEU A 186 -2.09 -27.24 -17.12
N ALA A 187 -3.12 -28.09 -17.27
CA ALA A 187 -3.20 -29.04 -18.35
C ALA A 187 -3.22 -28.37 -19.73
N ASN A 188 -3.96 -27.25 -19.88
CA ASN A 188 -4.02 -26.49 -21.13
C ASN A 188 -2.65 -25.90 -21.49
N ALA A 189 -1.91 -25.35 -20.53
CA ALA A 189 -0.55 -24.84 -20.76
C ALA A 189 0.41 -25.98 -21.16
N MET A 190 0.37 -27.08 -20.45
CA MET A 190 1.22 -28.25 -20.73
C MET A 190 0.93 -28.84 -22.12
N ASN A 191 -0.35 -28.91 -22.54
CA ASN A 191 -0.75 -29.42 -23.86
C ASN A 191 -0.19 -28.60 -25.01
N ILE A 192 0.05 -27.31 -24.82
CA ILE A 192 0.69 -26.43 -25.82
C ILE A 192 2.20 -26.30 -25.60
N GLY A 193 2.78 -27.07 -24.69
CA GLY A 193 4.23 -27.13 -24.46
C GLY A 193 4.77 -26.11 -23.46
N ILE A 194 3.90 -25.40 -22.71
CA ILE A 194 4.31 -24.47 -21.67
C ILE A 194 4.33 -25.18 -20.32
N ASN A 195 5.51 -25.31 -19.72
CA ASN A 195 5.70 -25.93 -18.42
C ASN A 195 6.30 -24.92 -17.43
N ILE A 196 6.15 -25.17 -16.14
CA ILE A 196 6.88 -24.44 -15.11
C ILE A 196 8.39 -24.59 -15.37
N GLY A 197 9.13 -23.48 -15.37
CA GLY A 197 10.55 -23.42 -15.71
C GLY A 197 10.84 -23.28 -17.21
N SER A 198 9.83 -23.32 -18.10
CA SER A 198 10.04 -23.01 -19.52
C SER A 198 10.42 -21.55 -19.72
N ARG A 199 11.40 -21.30 -20.58
CA ARG A 199 11.69 -19.93 -21.05
C ARG A 199 10.74 -19.55 -22.16
N VAL A 200 10.06 -18.44 -22.00
CA VAL A 200 9.07 -17.89 -22.91
C VAL A 200 9.53 -16.52 -23.37
N LYS A 201 9.48 -16.27 -24.69
CA LYS A 201 9.71 -14.95 -25.29
C LYS A 201 8.49 -14.52 -26.09
N ILE A 202 8.05 -13.29 -25.89
CA ILE A 202 6.94 -12.72 -26.67
C ILE A 202 7.44 -12.35 -28.07
N ILE A 203 6.81 -12.88 -29.09
CA ILE A 203 7.13 -12.58 -30.50
C ILE A 203 6.21 -11.49 -31.02
N ASP A 204 4.91 -11.65 -30.83
CA ASP A 204 3.90 -10.64 -31.15
C ASP A 204 2.63 -10.84 -30.31
N SER A 205 1.76 -9.85 -30.30
CA SER A 205 0.46 -9.91 -29.61
C SER A 205 -0.66 -9.40 -30.50
N GLU A 206 -1.74 -10.14 -30.55
CA GLU A 206 -3.01 -9.77 -31.17
C GLU A 206 -4.06 -9.50 -30.09
N ALA A 207 -5.23 -8.98 -30.48
CA ALA A 207 -6.28 -8.59 -29.54
C ALA A 207 -6.68 -9.70 -28.53
N ASN A 208 -6.64 -10.98 -28.96
CA ASN A 208 -7.08 -12.13 -28.15
C ASN A 208 -6.08 -13.29 -28.07
N SER A 209 -4.86 -13.10 -28.58
CA SER A 209 -3.83 -14.13 -28.58
C SER A 209 -2.44 -13.54 -28.50
N PHE A 210 -1.51 -14.34 -27.99
CA PHE A 210 -0.09 -14.01 -27.87
C PHE A 210 0.70 -15.11 -28.60
N ASN A 211 1.58 -14.72 -29.49
CA ASN A 211 2.53 -15.64 -30.11
C ASN A 211 3.83 -15.62 -29.32
N VAL A 212 4.17 -16.73 -28.72
CA VAL A 212 5.37 -16.89 -27.90
C VAL A 212 6.32 -17.91 -28.49
N SER A 213 7.62 -17.69 -28.31
CA SER A 213 8.65 -18.66 -28.65
C SER A 213 9.07 -19.44 -27.41
N ILE A 214 9.10 -20.76 -27.51
CA ILE A 214 9.59 -21.69 -26.49
C ILE A 214 10.49 -22.71 -27.19
N ASN A 215 11.76 -22.79 -26.80
CA ASN A 215 12.74 -23.70 -27.44
C ASN A 215 12.72 -23.58 -28.98
N ASP A 216 12.70 -22.36 -29.49
CA ASP A 216 12.64 -22.03 -30.92
C ASP A 216 11.32 -22.45 -31.64
N SER A 217 10.33 -22.93 -30.90
CA SER A 217 9.02 -23.24 -31.44
C SER A 217 8.04 -22.10 -31.18
N LEU A 218 7.31 -21.67 -32.22
CA LEU A 218 6.27 -20.64 -32.10
C LEU A 218 4.97 -21.27 -31.62
N ILE A 219 4.39 -20.73 -30.56
CA ILE A 219 3.18 -21.23 -29.92
C ILE A 219 2.18 -20.10 -29.73
N GLY A 220 0.93 -20.31 -30.17
CA GLY A 220 -0.17 -19.40 -29.91
C GLY A 220 -0.78 -19.64 -28.55
N VAL A 221 -0.89 -18.61 -27.72
CA VAL A 221 -1.48 -18.64 -26.37
C VAL A 221 -2.71 -17.75 -26.37
N SER A 222 -3.88 -18.30 -26.01
CA SER A 222 -5.09 -17.50 -25.86
C SER A 222 -4.95 -16.47 -24.71
N LYS A 223 -5.66 -15.34 -24.81
CA LYS A 223 -5.64 -14.29 -23.78
C LYS A 223 -6.00 -14.82 -22.40
N ASP A 224 -6.99 -15.71 -22.31
CA ASP A 224 -7.42 -16.30 -21.05
C ASP A 224 -6.33 -17.13 -20.41
N LEU A 225 -5.60 -17.93 -21.20
CA LEU A 225 -4.49 -18.71 -20.72
C LEU A 225 -3.27 -17.81 -20.41
N ALA A 226 -2.98 -16.81 -21.22
CA ALA A 226 -1.92 -15.84 -21.05
C ALA A 226 -2.04 -15.04 -19.74
N ASN A 227 -3.26 -14.73 -19.30
CA ASN A 227 -3.54 -14.08 -18.02
C ASN A 227 -3.23 -14.97 -16.80
N ASN A 228 -3.12 -16.28 -17.01
CA ASN A 228 -2.91 -17.25 -15.94
C ASN A 228 -1.48 -17.83 -15.86
N ILE A 229 -0.63 -17.54 -16.84
CA ILE A 229 0.77 -17.98 -16.85
C ILE A 229 1.66 -16.83 -16.41
N PHE A 230 2.32 -16.99 -15.27
CA PHE A 230 3.16 -15.97 -14.64
C PHE A 230 4.65 -16.24 -14.86
N ILE A 231 5.34 -15.20 -15.31
CA ILE A 231 6.72 -15.24 -15.79
C ILE A 231 7.60 -14.37 -14.92
N LYS A 232 8.75 -14.90 -14.53
CA LYS A 232 9.86 -14.14 -14.01
C LYS A 232 10.57 -13.48 -15.19
N VAL A 233 10.39 -12.16 -15.38
CA VAL A 233 11.03 -11.39 -16.43
C VAL A 233 12.53 -11.26 -16.15
N ILE A 234 13.35 -11.36 -17.18
CA ILE A 234 14.82 -11.33 -17.10
C ILE A 234 15.35 -10.06 -17.74
#